data_dc430a1eaa6710c915c18703b579d6d0
#
_entry.id   dc430a1eaa6710c915c18703b579d6d0
#
_cell.length_a   1.000
_cell.length_b   1.000
_cell.length_c   1.000
_cell.angle_alpha   90.00
_cell.angle_beta   90.00
_cell.angle_gamma   90.00
#
_symmetry.space_group_name_H-M   'P 1'
#
loop_
_entity.id
_entity.type
_entity.pdbx_description
1 polymer ?
#
loop_
_entity_poly.entity_id
_entity_poly.type
_entity_poly.pdbx_seq_one_letter_code
_entity_poly.pdbx_strand_id
1 'polypeptide(L)'
;MKRLLRLVDPVNEIDRGISRHIATMPQSGLDTVMKGLTTAANHSLLWFAVATGLALRRGATRKAAARGVLAIALASGSANAVCKPLLPRRRPAAAELPAYQTLASPPTSSSFPSGHAASAAAFATAVGLESPRLGLALAPLAAAVGYSRVHVGVHWASDVAAGAALGVGVAALTRRWWPVRRTDEARARPVDSVPALPDGEGLLMMVNQFSGDPTYDPVADIARVLPRAEILTVQRGRGIDVQLEAALARRGEEIGSRI
;
A
#
# COMPACT_ATOMS: atom_id res chain seq x y z
N MET A 1 8.44 -21.00 30.67
CA MET A 1 9.50 -21.45 29.75
C MET A 1 9.19 -22.81 29.11
N LYS A 2 8.89 -23.90 29.81
CA LYS A 2 8.58 -25.24 29.24
C LYS A 2 7.33 -25.26 28.30
N ARG A 3 6.32 -24.44 28.47
CA ARG A 3 5.14 -24.36 27.60
C ARG A 3 5.43 -23.68 26.26
N LEU A 4 6.30 -22.66 26.23
CA LEU A 4 6.73 -22.01 24.99
C LEU A 4 7.59 -22.94 24.13
N LEU A 5 8.46 -23.75 24.73
CA LEU A 5 9.26 -24.77 24.03
C LEU A 5 8.38 -25.80 23.31
N ARG A 6 7.28 -26.24 23.93
CA ARG A 6 6.33 -27.20 23.31
C ARG A 6 5.59 -26.66 22.09
N LEU A 7 5.47 -25.33 21.94
CA LEU A 7 4.85 -24.71 20.76
C LEU A 7 5.86 -24.50 19.62
N VAL A 8 7.15 -24.44 19.94
CA VAL A 8 8.21 -24.22 18.94
C VAL A 8 8.63 -25.53 18.25
N ASP A 9 8.51 -26.68 18.95
CA ASP A 9 8.92 -27.97 18.42
C ASP A 9 8.17 -28.37 17.12
N PRO A 10 6.84 -28.30 17.04
CA PRO A 10 6.12 -28.64 15.80
C PRO A 10 6.43 -27.69 14.65
N VAL A 11 6.68 -26.40 14.90
CA VAL A 11 7.08 -25.44 13.87
C VAL A 11 8.46 -25.82 13.30
N ASN A 12 9.40 -26.18 14.16
CA ASN A 12 10.73 -26.62 13.72
C ASN A 12 10.70 -27.92 12.92
N GLU A 13 9.80 -28.85 13.25
CA GLU A 13 9.61 -30.09 12.49
C GLU A 13 9.06 -29.81 11.10
N ILE A 14 8.06 -28.93 10.98
CA ILE A 14 7.50 -28.48 9.69
C ILE A 14 8.59 -27.79 8.86
N ASP A 15 9.35 -26.88 9.44
CA ASP A 15 10.44 -26.16 8.77
C ASP A 15 11.49 -27.13 8.22
N ARG A 16 11.93 -28.11 9.04
CA ARG A 16 12.87 -29.14 8.59
C ARG A 16 12.28 -30.04 7.52
N GLY A 17 11.00 -30.39 7.62
CA GLY A 17 10.28 -31.17 6.62
C GLY A 17 10.27 -30.48 5.26
N ILE A 18 9.91 -29.19 5.24
CA ILE A 18 9.90 -28.37 4.02
C ILE A 18 11.32 -28.26 3.44
N SER A 19 12.32 -27.93 4.27
CA SER A 19 13.70 -27.81 3.81
C SER A 19 14.24 -29.12 3.22
N ARG A 20 13.99 -30.27 3.84
CA ARG A 20 14.36 -31.57 3.30
C ARG A 20 13.67 -31.86 1.98
N HIS A 21 12.37 -31.59 1.86
CA HIS A 21 11.64 -31.76 0.61
C HIS A 21 12.26 -30.93 -0.52
N ILE A 22 12.58 -29.66 -0.26
CA ILE A 22 13.23 -28.80 -1.26
C ILE A 22 14.62 -29.31 -1.63
N ALA A 23 15.40 -29.81 -0.67
CA ALA A 23 16.73 -30.35 -0.92
C ALA A 23 16.71 -31.65 -1.81
N THR A 24 15.59 -32.36 -1.86
CA THR A 24 15.42 -33.54 -2.73
C THR A 24 14.92 -33.20 -4.13
N MET A 25 14.60 -31.92 -4.42
CA MET A 25 14.17 -31.54 -5.76
C MET A 25 15.31 -31.69 -6.77
N PRO A 26 15.05 -32.27 -7.96
CA PRO A 26 16.06 -32.39 -9.00
C PRO A 26 16.45 -31.01 -9.53
N GLN A 27 17.70 -30.87 -9.96
CA GLN A 27 18.19 -29.63 -10.58
C GLN A 27 17.31 -29.24 -11.77
N SER A 28 16.91 -27.99 -11.83
CA SER A 28 16.03 -27.46 -12.87
C SER A 28 16.27 -25.97 -13.14
N GLY A 29 15.64 -25.44 -14.19
CA GLY A 29 15.65 -24.00 -14.45
C GLY A 29 15.09 -23.15 -13.30
N LEU A 30 14.26 -23.75 -12.43
CA LEU A 30 13.73 -23.07 -11.24
C LEU A 30 14.84 -22.59 -10.31
N ASP A 31 15.93 -23.35 -10.16
CA ASP A 31 17.05 -22.97 -9.29
C ASP A 31 17.69 -21.66 -9.75
N THR A 32 17.89 -21.51 -11.06
CA THR A 32 18.42 -20.29 -11.66
C THR A 32 17.46 -19.12 -11.45
N VAL A 33 16.17 -19.33 -11.67
CA VAL A 33 15.14 -18.31 -11.48
C VAL A 33 15.07 -17.88 -10.01
N MET A 34 15.08 -18.81 -9.06
CA MET A 34 15.01 -18.52 -7.63
C MET A 34 16.27 -17.79 -7.14
N LYS A 35 17.44 -18.17 -7.61
CA LYS A 35 18.70 -17.45 -7.32
C LYS A 35 18.68 -16.03 -7.92
N GLY A 36 18.24 -15.89 -9.16
CA GLY A 36 18.10 -14.58 -9.80
C GLY A 36 17.12 -13.68 -9.05
N LEU A 37 15.95 -14.21 -8.69
CA LEU A 37 14.91 -13.47 -7.99
C LEU A 37 15.35 -13.01 -6.59
N THR A 38 15.97 -13.93 -5.82
CA THR A 38 16.48 -13.59 -4.49
C THR A 38 17.58 -12.54 -4.56
N THR A 39 18.44 -12.58 -5.58
CA THR A 39 19.52 -11.60 -5.81
C THR A 39 18.92 -10.24 -6.22
N ALA A 40 17.96 -10.23 -7.14
CA ALA A 40 17.28 -8.99 -7.56
C ALA A 40 16.53 -8.33 -6.40
N ALA A 41 16.03 -9.10 -5.44
CA ALA A 41 15.35 -8.59 -4.26
C ALA A 41 16.31 -8.11 -3.15
N ASN A 42 17.62 -8.31 -3.28
CA ASN A 42 18.60 -7.78 -2.32
C ASN A 42 18.50 -6.27 -2.19
N HIS A 43 18.62 -5.77 -0.96
CA HIS A 43 18.51 -4.34 -0.63
C HIS A 43 17.21 -3.71 -1.17
N SER A 44 16.18 -4.53 -1.41
CA SER A 44 14.88 -4.12 -1.97
C SER A 44 14.95 -3.53 -3.39
N LEU A 45 16.03 -3.76 -4.15
CA LEU A 45 16.24 -3.17 -5.48
C LEU A 45 15.10 -3.51 -6.46
N LEU A 46 14.62 -4.76 -6.46
CA LEU A 46 13.47 -5.17 -7.25
C LEU A 46 12.25 -4.27 -6.99
N TRP A 47 11.97 -4.01 -5.73
CA TRP A 47 10.81 -3.20 -5.32
C TRP A 47 10.99 -1.73 -5.63
N PHE A 48 12.21 -1.21 -5.53
CA PHE A 48 12.52 0.17 -5.95
C PHE A 48 12.37 0.33 -7.46
N ALA A 49 12.77 -0.66 -8.27
CA ALA A 49 12.54 -0.64 -9.70
C ALA A 49 11.04 -0.64 -10.05
N VAL A 50 10.24 -1.50 -9.39
CA VAL A 50 8.78 -1.51 -9.54
C VAL A 50 8.18 -0.17 -9.09
N ALA A 51 8.61 0.37 -7.94
CA ALA A 51 8.13 1.67 -7.45
C ALA A 51 8.44 2.80 -8.44
N THR A 52 9.62 2.80 -9.04
CA THR A 52 9.99 3.78 -10.08
C THR A 52 9.06 3.68 -11.28
N GLY A 53 8.80 2.46 -11.79
CA GLY A 53 7.85 2.25 -12.88
C GLY A 53 6.43 2.74 -12.55
N LEU A 54 5.95 2.52 -11.33
CA LEU A 54 4.67 3.02 -10.86
C LEU A 54 4.64 4.55 -10.71
N ALA A 55 5.75 5.16 -10.29
CA ALA A 55 5.88 6.59 -10.08
C ALA A 55 5.88 7.42 -11.36
N LEU A 56 6.23 6.81 -12.51
CA LEU A 56 6.17 7.46 -13.83
C LEU A 56 4.74 7.82 -14.24
N ARG A 57 3.74 7.14 -13.67
CA ARG A 57 2.33 7.44 -13.90
C ARG A 57 1.82 8.39 -12.81
N ARG A 58 1.02 9.40 -13.18
CA ARG A 58 0.40 10.33 -12.24
C ARG A 58 -0.81 9.67 -11.54
N GLY A 59 -1.23 10.25 -10.40
CA GLY A 59 -2.42 9.81 -9.69
C GLY A 59 -2.19 8.69 -8.67
N ALA A 60 -3.10 7.71 -8.60
CA ALA A 60 -3.10 6.65 -7.59
C ALA A 60 -1.83 5.78 -7.62
N THR A 61 -1.27 5.52 -8.80
CA THR A 61 -0.05 4.71 -8.96
C THR A 61 1.18 5.36 -8.33
N ARG A 62 1.32 6.69 -8.46
CA ARG A 62 2.41 7.43 -7.82
C ARG A 62 2.28 7.43 -6.29
N LYS A 63 1.05 7.55 -5.78
CA LYS A 63 0.78 7.41 -4.33
C LYS A 63 1.09 6.00 -3.84
N ALA A 64 0.70 4.99 -4.63
CA ALA A 64 1.00 3.59 -4.35
C ALA A 64 2.51 3.32 -4.27
N ALA A 65 3.30 3.86 -5.21
CA ALA A 65 4.76 3.76 -5.18
C ALA A 65 5.34 4.37 -3.90
N ALA A 66 4.94 5.59 -3.56
CA ALA A 66 5.44 6.28 -2.37
C ALA A 66 5.09 5.54 -1.07
N ARG A 67 3.83 5.08 -0.93
CA ARG A 67 3.41 4.25 0.21
C ARG A 67 4.18 2.93 0.26
N GLY A 68 4.40 2.30 -0.90
CA GLY A 68 5.17 1.06 -1.02
C GLY A 68 6.60 1.23 -0.50
N VAL A 69 7.29 2.28 -0.91
CA VAL A 69 8.66 2.61 -0.47
C VAL A 69 8.70 2.87 1.04
N LEU A 70 7.75 3.65 1.57
CA LEU A 70 7.64 3.89 3.02
C LEU A 70 7.43 2.57 3.77
N ALA A 71 6.53 1.71 3.29
CA ALA A 71 6.24 0.44 3.93
C ALA A 71 7.47 -0.51 3.94
N ILE A 72 8.27 -0.52 2.84
CA ILE A 72 9.54 -1.25 2.81
C ILE A 72 10.49 -0.72 3.88
N ALA A 73 10.71 0.58 3.96
CA ALA A 73 11.62 1.17 4.93
C ALA A 73 11.25 0.79 6.36
N LEU A 74 9.97 0.90 6.70
CA LEU A 74 9.46 0.53 8.02
C LEU A 74 9.56 -0.97 8.29
N ALA A 75 9.14 -1.83 7.34
CA ALA A 75 9.16 -3.29 7.52
C ALA A 75 10.60 -3.84 7.57
N SER A 76 11.48 -3.36 6.68
CA SER A 76 12.89 -3.76 6.67
C SER A 76 13.60 -3.27 7.94
N GLY A 77 13.35 -2.03 8.36
CA GLY A 77 13.86 -1.48 9.62
C GLY A 77 13.41 -2.31 10.82
N SER A 78 12.12 -2.59 10.93
CA SER A 78 11.57 -3.43 12.01
C SER A 78 12.17 -4.83 12.01
N ALA A 79 12.25 -5.48 10.83
CA ALA A 79 12.80 -6.83 10.75
C ALA A 79 14.29 -6.88 11.12
N ASN A 80 15.11 -5.96 10.58
CA ASN A 80 16.56 -6.05 10.68
C ASN A 80 17.13 -5.35 11.94
N ALA A 81 16.59 -4.19 12.33
CA ALA A 81 17.10 -3.42 13.45
C ALA A 81 16.44 -3.77 14.80
N VAL A 82 15.21 -4.33 14.77
CA VAL A 82 14.49 -4.65 16.00
C VAL A 82 14.35 -6.16 16.17
N CYS A 83 13.69 -6.85 15.24
CA CYS A 83 13.35 -8.25 15.46
C CYS A 83 14.56 -9.18 15.44
N LYS A 84 15.50 -9.02 14.51
CA LYS A 84 16.67 -9.92 14.44
C LYS A 84 17.58 -9.90 15.66
N PRO A 85 17.91 -8.72 16.27
CA PRO A 85 18.67 -8.68 17.50
C PRO A 85 17.93 -9.30 18.69
N LEU A 86 16.59 -9.11 18.77
CA LEU A 86 15.79 -9.58 19.88
C LEU A 86 15.41 -11.07 19.79
N LEU A 87 15.34 -11.62 18.57
CA LEU A 87 14.88 -12.98 18.30
C LEU A 87 15.92 -13.74 17.46
N PRO A 88 17.12 -14.02 18.01
CA PRO A 88 18.16 -14.71 17.26
C PRO A 88 17.76 -16.13 16.89
N ARG A 89 17.89 -16.49 15.62
CA ARG A 89 17.61 -17.83 15.10
C ARG A 89 18.67 -18.26 14.10
N ARG A 90 19.13 -19.52 14.22
CA ARG A 90 20.05 -20.10 13.25
C ARG A 90 19.37 -20.37 11.92
N ARG A 91 20.09 -20.15 10.83
CA ARG A 91 19.63 -20.48 9.47
C ARG A 91 19.65 -21.98 9.22
N PRO A 92 18.93 -22.48 8.17
CA PRO A 92 19.16 -23.81 7.65
C PRO A 92 20.64 -24.05 7.37
N ALA A 93 21.12 -25.26 7.57
CA ALA A 93 22.52 -25.60 7.29
C ALA A 93 22.72 -25.68 5.77
N ALA A 94 23.57 -24.82 5.22
CA ALA A 94 23.87 -24.82 3.79
C ALA A 94 24.47 -26.15 3.30
N ALA A 95 25.11 -26.91 4.18
CA ALA A 95 25.66 -28.25 3.88
C ALA A 95 24.59 -29.30 3.59
N GLU A 96 23.35 -29.09 3.97
CA GLU A 96 22.21 -29.99 3.73
C GLU A 96 21.57 -29.76 2.35
N LEU A 97 22.00 -28.74 1.62
CA LEU A 97 21.43 -28.37 0.32
C LEU A 97 22.40 -28.71 -0.83
N PRO A 98 21.86 -29.12 -1.98
CA PRO A 98 22.66 -29.26 -3.19
C PRO A 98 23.35 -27.96 -3.60
N ALA A 99 24.57 -28.04 -4.13
CA ALA A 99 25.34 -26.86 -4.54
C ALA A 99 24.60 -25.99 -5.58
N TYR A 100 23.76 -26.57 -6.41
CA TYR A 100 22.98 -25.84 -7.39
C TYR A 100 21.85 -24.98 -6.79
N GLN A 101 21.46 -25.22 -5.52
CA GLN A 101 20.48 -24.40 -4.80
C GLN A 101 21.16 -23.34 -3.94
N THR A 102 22.40 -23.53 -3.50
CA THR A 102 23.08 -22.61 -2.57
C THR A 102 23.50 -21.29 -3.23
N LEU A 103 23.53 -20.22 -2.43
CA LEU A 103 24.07 -18.93 -2.84
C LEU A 103 25.59 -18.92 -2.65
N ALA A 104 26.31 -18.22 -3.55
CA ALA A 104 27.76 -18.03 -3.42
C ALA A 104 28.15 -17.26 -2.16
N SER A 105 27.29 -16.33 -1.70
CA SER A 105 27.50 -15.53 -0.49
C SER A 105 26.23 -15.53 0.36
N PRO A 106 26.05 -16.55 1.22
CA PRO A 106 24.89 -16.61 2.10
C PRO A 106 24.98 -15.53 3.20
N PRO A 107 23.83 -14.99 3.64
CA PRO A 107 23.83 -13.98 4.70
C PRO A 107 24.18 -14.60 6.06
N THR A 108 24.93 -13.83 6.89
CA THR A 108 25.43 -14.27 8.20
C THR A 108 24.59 -13.83 9.38
N SER A 109 23.64 -12.89 9.17
CA SER A 109 22.75 -12.39 10.24
C SER A 109 21.69 -13.45 10.66
N SER A 110 20.96 -13.19 11.77
CA SER A 110 19.83 -14.03 12.22
C SER A 110 18.87 -14.36 11.08
N SER A 111 18.30 -15.58 11.08
CA SER A 111 17.30 -15.99 10.08
C SER A 111 15.93 -15.36 10.31
N PHE A 112 15.54 -15.16 11.57
CA PHE A 112 14.18 -14.72 11.93
C PHE A 112 14.10 -13.21 12.21
N PRO A 113 13.08 -12.54 11.69
CA PRO A 113 12.24 -12.92 10.58
C PRO A 113 12.93 -12.66 9.21
N SER A 114 12.36 -13.16 8.10
CA SER A 114 12.87 -12.88 6.77
C SER A 114 12.62 -11.44 6.34
N GLY A 115 13.70 -10.64 6.23
CA GLY A 115 13.60 -9.25 5.79
C GLY A 115 13.14 -9.11 4.33
N HIS A 116 13.52 -10.05 3.43
CA HIS A 116 13.04 -10.06 2.05
C HIS A 116 11.53 -10.29 1.96
N ALA A 117 11.01 -11.26 2.73
CA ALA A 117 9.59 -11.51 2.80
C ALA A 117 8.82 -10.32 3.41
N ALA A 118 9.39 -9.68 4.45
CA ALA A 118 8.82 -8.49 5.06
C ALA A 118 8.71 -7.33 4.04
N SER A 119 9.80 -7.02 3.32
CA SER A 119 9.79 -5.98 2.29
C SER A 119 8.83 -6.30 1.14
N ALA A 120 8.82 -7.55 0.67
CA ALA A 120 7.95 -8.00 -0.42
C ALA A 120 6.46 -7.85 -0.06
N ALA A 121 6.07 -8.39 1.10
CA ALA A 121 4.69 -8.32 1.58
C ALA A 121 4.27 -6.89 1.91
N ALA A 122 5.16 -6.10 2.52
CA ALA A 122 4.90 -4.69 2.81
C ALA A 122 4.63 -3.89 1.53
N PHE A 123 5.48 -4.05 0.51
CA PHE A 123 5.31 -3.35 -0.76
C PHE A 123 4.01 -3.72 -1.45
N ALA A 124 3.76 -5.03 -1.67
CA ALA A 124 2.56 -5.50 -2.35
C ALA A 124 1.27 -5.06 -1.62
N THR A 125 1.26 -5.15 -0.28
CA THR A 125 0.13 -4.72 0.53
C THR A 125 -0.07 -3.20 0.47
N ALA A 126 1.01 -2.42 0.62
CA ALA A 126 0.93 -0.95 0.59
C ALA A 126 0.46 -0.43 -0.78
N VAL A 127 0.94 -1.02 -1.88
CA VAL A 127 0.44 -0.74 -3.23
C VAL A 127 -1.03 -1.15 -3.35
N GLY A 128 -1.42 -2.29 -2.79
CA GLY A 128 -2.80 -2.78 -2.79
C GLY A 128 -3.77 -1.88 -2.03
N LEU A 129 -3.32 -1.19 -0.98
CA LEU A 129 -4.14 -0.21 -0.27
C LEU A 129 -4.53 0.98 -1.15
N GLU A 130 -3.65 1.42 -2.06
CA GLU A 130 -3.92 2.52 -2.99
C GLU A 130 -4.57 2.02 -4.29
N SER A 131 -4.22 0.82 -4.75
CA SER A 131 -4.72 0.19 -5.96
C SER A 131 -4.83 -1.32 -5.78
N PRO A 132 -6.03 -1.85 -5.43
CA PRO A 132 -6.24 -3.28 -5.19
C PRO A 132 -5.80 -4.16 -6.37
N ARG A 133 -6.06 -3.74 -7.60
CA ARG A 133 -5.66 -4.49 -8.81
C ARG A 133 -4.15 -4.65 -8.92
N LEU A 134 -3.39 -3.57 -8.65
CA LEU A 134 -1.92 -3.63 -8.68
C LEU A 134 -1.36 -4.45 -7.51
N GLY A 135 -1.95 -4.34 -6.33
CA GLY A 135 -1.57 -5.16 -5.18
C GLY A 135 -1.75 -6.65 -5.47
N LEU A 136 -2.89 -7.04 -6.06
CA LEU A 136 -3.15 -8.41 -6.48
C LEU A 136 -2.17 -8.89 -7.56
N ALA A 137 -1.82 -8.03 -8.53
CA ALA A 137 -0.83 -8.36 -9.56
C ALA A 137 0.59 -8.55 -8.98
N LEU A 138 0.94 -7.84 -7.92
CA LEU A 138 2.25 -7.94 -7.25
C LEU A 138 2.32 -9.07 -6.21
N ALA A 139 1.19 -9.58 -5.73
CA ALA A 139 1.15 -10.63 -4.72
C ALA A 139 1.89 -11.92 -5.14
N PRO A 140 1.75 -12.44 -6.37
CA PRO A 140 2.49 -13.62 -6.81
C PRO A 140 4.01 -13.38 -6.82
N LEU A 141 4.47 -12.18 -7.24
CA LEU A 141 5.88 -11.82 -7.21
C LEU A 141 6.40 -11.75 -5.77
N ALA A 142 5.63 -11.19 -4.85
CA ALA A 142 5.99 -11.12 -3.43
C ALA A 142 6.08 -12.53 -2.82
N ALA A 143 5.15 -13.41 -3.15
CA ALA A 143 5.17 -14.81 -2.74
C ALA A 143 6.39 -15.55 -3.31
N ALA A 144 6.72 -15.34 -4.59
CA ALA A 144 7.89 -15.92 -5.24
C ALA A 144 9.21 -15.46 -4.59
N VAL A 145 9.32 -14.17 -4.22
CA VAL A 145 10.47 -13.66 -3.45
C VAL A 145 10.55 -14.34 -2.09
N GLY A 146 9.43 -14.52 -1.38
CA GLY A 146 9.38 -15.26 -0.13
C GLY A 146 9.83 -16.71 -0.31
N TYR A 147 9.26 -17.41 -1.30
CA TYR A 147 9.61 -18.79 -1.61
C TYR A 147 11.09 -18.95 -2.00
N SER A 148 11.64 -18.01 -2.78
CA SER A 148 13.05 -18.06 -3.18
C SER A 148 13.99 -18.14 -1.97
N ARG A 149 13.62 -17.53 -0.82
CA ARG A 149 14.42 -17.55 0.41
C ARG A 149 14.47 -18.93 1.06
N VAL A 150 13.39 -19.70 0.96
CA VAL A 150 13.34 -21.10 1.44
C VAL A 150 14.06 -22.00 0.45
N HIS A 151 13.81 -21.79 -0.85
CA HIS A 151 14.40 -22.60 -1.93
C HIS A 151 15.95 -22.56 -1.92
N VAL A 152 16.54 -21.39 -1.71
CA VAL A 152 18.02 -21.26 -1.62
C VAL A 152 18.55 -21.52 -0.19
N GLY A 153 17.71 -22.00 0.73
CA GLY A 153 18.09 -22.45 2.08
C GLY A 153 18.63 -21.39 3.02
N VAL A 154 18.30 -20.13 2.81
CA VAL A 154 18.76 -19.05 3.70
C VAL A 154 17.76 -18.69 4.80
N HIS A 155 16.53 -19.17 4.70
CA HIS A 155 15.46 -18.98 5.67
C HIS A 155 14.59 -20.21 5.82
N TRP A 156 14.04 -20.43 7.00
CA TRP A 156 12.97 -21.36 7.25
C TRP A 156 11.65 -20.85 6.68
N ALA A 157 10.71 -21.75 6.39
CA ALA A 157 9.39 -21.34 5.92
C ALA A 157 8.65 -20.45 6.93
N SER A 158 8.80 -20.75 8.22
CA SER A 158 8.23 -19.91 9.29
C SER A 158 8.87 -18.52 9.39
N ASP A 159 10.18 -18.36 9.07
CA ASP A 159 10.82 -17.04 9.00
C ASP A 159 10.19 -16.19 7.90
N VAL A 160 9.86 -16.83 6.76
CA VAL A 160 9.20 -16.17 5.62
C VAL A 160 7.78 -15.78 5.97
N ALA A 161 7.01 -16.69 6.58
CA ALA A 161 5.65 -16.42 7.02
C ALA A 161 5.58 -15.27 8.04
N ALA A 162 6.47 -15.29 9.05
CA ALA A 162 6.57 -14.23 10.05
C ALA A 162 7.00 -12.89 9.42
N GLY A 163 7.97 -12.93 8.50
CA GLY A 163 8.38 -11.73 7.75
C GLY A 163 7.23 -11.16 6.94
N ALA A 164 6.49 -12.00 6.21
CA ALA A 164 5.34 -11.57 5.44
C ALA A 164 4.25 -10.96 6.32
N ALA A 165 3.93 -11.60 7.45
CA ALA A 165 2.96 -11.09 8.41
C ALA A 165 3.39 -9.71 8.98
N LEU A 166 4.67 -9.56 9.32
CA LEU A 166 5.24 -8.27 9.74
C LEU A 166 5.06 -7.21 8.64
N GLY A 167 5.39 -7.56 7.39
CA GLY A 167 5.26 -6.64 6.26
C GLY A 167 3.83 -6.19 6.02
N VAL A 168 2.87 -7.13 6.04
CA VAL A 168 1.43 -6.82 5.92
C VAL A 168 0.97 -5.92 7.07
N GLY A 169 1.35 -6.25 8.32
CA GLY A 169 0.98 -5.48 9.50
C GLY A 169 1.51 -4.05 9.45
N VAL A 170 2.78 -3.87 9.07
CA VAL A 170 3.41 -2.55 8.90
C VAL A 170 2.72 -1.75 7.81
N ALA A 171 2.45 -2.36 6.64
CA ALA A 171 1.73 -1.69 5.57
C ALA A 171 0.33 -1.25 6.00
N ALA A 172 -0.42 -2.14 6.68
CA ALA A 172 -1.75 -1.83 7.20
C ALA A 172 -1.70 -0.66 8.21
N LEU A 173 -0.68 -0.64 9.08
CA LEU A 173 -0.49 0.41 10.07
C LEU A 173 -0.27 1.79 9.45
N THR A 174 0.30 1.87 8.23
CA THR A 174 0.46 3.16 7.53
C THR A 174 -0.86 3.89 7.30
N ARG A 175 -2.00 3.18 7.33
CA ARG A 175 -3.33 3.80 7.22
C ARG A 175 -3.65 4.79 8.34
N ARG A 176 -3.00 4.67 9.52
CA ARG A 176 -3.23 5.60 10.65
C ARG A 176 -2.69 7.00 10.37
N TRP A 177 -1.58 7.09 9.66
CA TRP A 177 -0.90 8.37 9.39
C TRP A 177 -1.14 8.86 7.96
N TRP A 178 -1.41 7.93 7.05
CA TRP A 178 -1.68 8.20 5.65
C TRP A 178 -2.99 7.51 5.25
N PRO A 179 -4.14 8.14 5.49
CA PRO A 179 -5.44 7.55 5.18
C PRO A 179 -5.57 7.31 3.67
N VAL A 180 -6.14 6.16 3.32
CA VAL A 180 -6.45 5.83 1.92
C VAL A 180 -7.66 6.66 1.50
N ARG A 181 -7.44 7.65 0.67
CA ARG A 181 -8.53 8.38 0.02
C ARG A 181 -8.94 7.58 -1.22
N ARG A 182 -10.09 6.96 -1.17
CA ARG A 182 -10.72 6.44 -2.38
C ARG A 182 -11.08 7.63 -3.23
N THR A 183 -10.36 7.84 -4.32
CA THR A 183 -10.84 8.66 -5.42
C THR A 183 -11.82 7.78 -6.20
N ASP A 184 -13.07 7.78 -5.80
CA ASP A 184 -14.13 7.31 -6.69
C ASP A 184 -14.07 8.24 -7.90
N GLU A 185 -13.92 7.64 -9.09
CA GLU A 185 -14.06 8.41 -10.33
C GLU A 185 -15.41 9.10 -10.26
N ALA A 186 -15.38 10.42 -10.39
CA ALA A 186 -16.62 11.18 -10.47
C ALA A 186 -17.42 10.58 -11.63
N ARG A 187 -18.50 9.90 -11.30
CA ARG A 187 -19.45 9.41 -12.30
C ARG A 187 -20.24 10.61 -12.78
N ALA A 188 -19.61 11.42 -13.62
CA ALA A 188 -20.31 12.46 -14.34
C ALA A 188 -21.40 11.77 -15.19
N ARG A 189 -22.65 12.03 -14.87
CA ARG A 189 -23.75 11.67 -15.77
C ARG A 189 -23.69 12.65 -16.94
N PRO A 190 -23.52 12.20 -18.19
CA PRO A 190 -23.65 13.09 -19.31
C PRO A 190 -25.05 13.71 -19.26
N VAL A 191 -25.12 15.01 -19.25
CA VAL A 191 -26.37 15.75 -19.36
C VAL A 191 -26.43 16.25 -20.81
N ASP A 192 -27.37 15.72 -21.57
CA ASP A 192 -27.48 16.00 -23.01
C ASP A 192 -27.88 17.46 -23.31
N SER A 193 -28.50 18.11 -22.34
CA SER A 193 -28.78 19.56 -22.42
C SER A 193 -28.65 20.21 -21.05
N VAL A 194 -27.82 21.20 -20.95
CA VAL A 194 -27.72 22.07 -19.77
C VAL A 194 -28.44 23.37 -20.15
N PRO A 195 -29.45 23.83 -19.35
CA PRO A 195 -30.07 25.09 -19.60
C PRO A 195 -29.03 26.21 -19.52
N ALA A 196 -29.04 27.13 -20.46
CA ALA A 196 -28.28 28.36 -20.34
C ALA A 196 -28.79 29.15 -19.12
N LEU A 197 -27.88 29.52 -18.21
CA LEU A 197 -28.20 30.33 -17.03
C LEU A 197 -27.55 31.71 -17.21
N PRO A 198 -28.21 32.64 -17.94
CA PRO A 198 -27.63 33.94 -18.19
C PRO A 198 -27.28 34.63 -16.90
N ASP A 199 -26.06 35.18 -16.81
CA ASP A 199 -25.53 35.85 -15.61
C ASP A 199 -25.58 35.01 -14.33
N GLY A 200 -25.79 33.68 -14.45
CA GLY A 200 -25.91 32.74 -13.33
C GLY A 200 -27.30 32.74 -12.66
N GLU A 201 -28.36 33.25 -13.34
CA GLU A 201 -29.72 33.22 -12.79
C GLU A 201 -30.18 31.78 -12.54
N GLY A 202 -30.61 31.50 -11.30
CA GLY A 202 -30.98 30.16 -10.90
C GLY A 202 -29.82 29.26 -10.44
N LEU A 203 -28.56 29.68 -10.56
CA LEU A 203 -27.40 28.95 -10.10
C LEU A 203 -27.15 29.17 -8.60
N LEU A 204 -27.02 28.08 -7.84
CA LEU A 204 -26.56 28.07 -6.46
C LEU A 204 -25.12 27.55 -6.41
N MET A 205 -24.18 28.38 -5.97
CA MET A 205 -22.77 28.05 -5.88
C MET A 205 -22.30 27.98 -4.43
N MET A 206 -21.66 26.88 -4.04
CA MET A 206 -20.99 26.77 -2.75
C MET A 206 -19.49 27.02 -2.91
N VAL A 207 -18.97 28.02 -2.23
CA VAL A 207 -17.58 28.45 -2.31
C VAL A 207 -16.90 28.24 -0.96
N ASN A 208 -15.81 27.43 -0.97
CA ASN A 208 -14.97 27.28 0.20
C ASN A 208 -13.83 28.33 0.18
N GLN A 209 -14.01 29.41 0.90
CA GLN A 209 -13.03 30.50 1.02
C GLN A 209 -11.73 30.09 1.74
N PHE A 210 -11.71 28.89 2.38
CA PHE A 210 -10.55 28.41 3.13
C PHE A 210 -9.68 27.44 2.33
N SER A 211 -10.01 27.17 1.05
CA SER A 211 -9.21 26.33 0.16
C SER A 211 -8.53 27.19 -0.89
N GLY A 212 -7.20 27.08 -0.97
CA GLY A 212 -6.40 27.82 -1.94
C GLY A 212 -5.53 28.90 -1.30
N ASP A 213 -5.21 29.91 -2.10
CA ASP A 213 -4.43 31.08 -1.65
C ASP A 213 -5.28 31.95 -0.70
N PRO A 214 -4.83 32.22 0.54
CA PRO A 214 -5.58 33.02 1.50
C PRO A 214 -5.70 34.50 1.09
N THR A 215 -4.95 34.95 0.10
CA THR A 215 -5.01 36.34 -0.42
C THR A 215 -6.01 36.49 -1.58
N TYR A 216 -6.56 35.40 -2.09
CA TYR A 216 -7.49 35.40 -3.20
C TYR A 216 -8.93 35.21 -2.71
N ASP A 217 -9.82 36.14 -3.07
CA ASP A 217 -11.26 36.07 -2.80
C ASP A 217 -12.02 35.58 -4.04
N PRO A 218 -12.34 34.27 -4.12
CA PRO A 218 -13.07 33.70 -5.25
C PRO A 218 -14.52 34.22 -5.33
N VAL A 219 -15.12 34.68 -4.24
CA VAL A 219 -16.51 35.16 -4.21
C VAL A 219 -16.66 36.41 -5.04
N ALA A 220 -15.72 37.36 -4.89
CA ALA A 220 -15.75 38.65 -5.62
C ALA A 220 -15.60 38.40 -7.15
N ASP A 221 -14.75 37.50 -7.54
CA ASP A 221 -14.56 37.18 -8.97
C ASP A 221 -15.76 36.41 -9.57
N ILE A 222 -16.36 35.50 -8.81
CA ILE A 222 -17.57 34.76 -9.24
C ILE A 222 -18.74 35.77 -9.38
N ALA A 223 -18.95 36.66 -8.41
CA ALA A 223 -20.01 37.64 -8.43
C ALA A 223 -19.87 38.62 -9.61
N ARG A 224 -18.65 38.90 -10.08
CA ARG A 224 -18.41 39.75 -11.25
C ARG A 224 -18.82 39.07 -12.55
N VAL A 225 -18.57 37.74 -12.67
CA VAL A 225 -18.85 36.96 -13.88
C VAL A 225 -20.28 36.44 -13.92
N LEU A 226 -20.84 36.14 -12.75
CA LEU A 226 -22.19 35.57 -12.58
C LEU A 226 -22.98 36.38 -11.56
N PRO A 227 -23.38 37.62 -11.90
CA PRO A 227 -23.96 38.57 -10.95
C PRO A 227 -25.33 38.16 -10.40
N ARG A 228 -26.03 37.22 -11.05
CA ARG A 228 -27.33 36.70 -10.62
C ARG A 228 -27.25 35.34 -9.92
N ALA A 229 -26.02 34.77 -9.77
CA ALA A 229 -25.84 33.54 -9.04
C ALA A 229 -25.95 33.76 -7.52
N GLU A 230 -26.60 32.85 -6.84
CA GLU A 230 -26.60 32.79 -5.37
C GLU A 230 -25.28 32.12 -4.89
N ILE A 231 -24.47 32.88 -4.12
CA ILE A 231 -23.18 32.37 -3.64
C ILE A 231 -23.29 32.11 -2.15
N LEU A 232 -23.06 30.85 -1.77
CA LEU A 232 -22.96 30.40 -0.39
C LEU A 232 -21.51 30.16 -0.02
N THR A 233 -21.06 30.79 1.05
CA THR A 233 -19.74 30.51 1.62
C THR A 233 -19.80 29.39 2.63
N VAL A 234 -18.89 28.42 2.50
CA VAL A 234 -18.81 27.28 3.42
C VAL A 234 -18.40 27.71 4.81
N GLN A 235 -19.23 27.45 5.82
CA GLN A 235 -18.93 27.71 7.22
C GLN A 235 -18.10 26.59 7.84
N ARG A 236 -17.03 26.93 8.57
CA ARG A 236 -16.24 25.94 9.32
C ARG A 236 -17.08 25.28 10.41
N GLY A 237 -16.90 23.96 10.58
CA GLY A 237 -17.54 23.20 11.65
C GLY A 237 -18.95 22.69 11.33
N ARG A 238 -19.52 23.00 10.17
CA ARG A 238 -20.78 22.43 9.70
C ARG A 238 -20.54 21.57 8.46
N GLY A 239 -21.20 20.43 8.36
CA GLY A 239 -21.15 19.60 7.16
C GLY A 239 -21.64 20.35 5.92
N ILE A 240 -21.00 20.14 4.78
CA ILE A 240 -21.35 20.79 3.50
C ILE A 240 -22.76 20.37 3.07
N ASP A 241 -23.14 19.12 3.28
CA ASP A 241 -24.45 18.55 3.07
C ASP A 241 -25.55 19.31 3.83
N VAL A 242 -25.35 19.54 5.12
CA VAL A 242 -26.30 20.27 5.98
C VAL A 242 -26.46 21.73 5.52
N GLN A 243 -25.38 22.36 5.09
CA GLN A 243 -25.44 23.76 4.61
C GLN A 243 -26.16 23.86 3.27
N LEU A 244 -25.96 22.88 2.37
CA LEU A 244 -26.63 22.78 1.07
C LEU A 244 -28.14 22.52 1.24
N GLU A 245 -28.50 21.55 2.09
CA GLU A 245 -29.92 21.25 2.38
C GLU A 245 -30.65 22.46 2.94
N ALA A 246 -30.03 23.19 3.89
CA ALA A 246 -30.62 24.40 4.46
C ALA A 246 -30.82 25.53 3.42
N ALA A 247 -29.91 25.60 2.43
CA ALA A 247 -30.03 26.59 1.36
C ALA A 247 -31.12 26.23 0.36
N LEU A 248 -31.20 24.95 0.00
CA LEU A 248 -32.24 24.44 -0.90
C LEU A 248 -33.63 24.55 -0.27
N ALA A 249 -33.78 24.31 1.03
CA ALA A 249 -35.03 24.46 1.76
C ALA A 249 -35.55 25.91 1.72
N ARG A 250 -34.68 26.90 2.00
CA ARG A 250 -35.01 28.34 1.91
C ARG A 250 -35.48 28.72 0.51
N ARG A 251 -34.81 28.22 -0.50
CA ARG A 251 -35.15 28.50 -1.90
C ARG A 251 -36.50 27.88 -2.30
N GLY A 252 -36.82 26.67 -1.78
CA GLY A 252 -38.14 26.05 -1.95
C GLY A 252 -39.25 26.87 -1.33
N GLU A 253 -39.05 27.47 -0.17
CA GLU A 253 -40.02 28.36 0.52
C GLU A 253 -40.22 29.66 -0.26
N GLU A 254 -39.17 30.29 -0.79
CA GLU A 254 -39.26 31.50 -1.60
C GLU A 254 -40.01 31.29 -2.91
N ILE A 255 -39.85 30.13 -3.57
CA ILE A 255 -40.58 29.78 -4.79
C ILE A 255 -42.04 29.49 -4.43
N GLY A 256 -42.32 28.75 -3.36
CA GLY A 256 -43.67 28.44 -2.89
C GLY A 256 -44.48 29.67 -2.43
N SER A 257 -43.79 30.74 -1.97
CA SER A 257 -44.43 32.00 -1.54
C SER A 257 -44.75 32.95 -2.72
N ARG A 258 -44.25 32.66 -3.93
CA ARG A 258 -44.49 33.46 -5.15
C ARG A 258 -45.55 32.86 -6.09
N ILE A 259 -46.12 31.71 -5.73
CA ILE A 259 -47.25 31.03 -6.39
C ILE A 259 -48.48 31.22 -5.57
#